data_c9e4bfa2ec5b6f1ebf5d9fa4c97e0703
#
_entry.id   c9e4bfa2ec5b6f1ebf5d9fa4c97e0703
#
_cell.length_a   1.000
_cell.length_b   1.000
_cell.length_c   1.000
_cell.angle_alpha   90.00
_cell.angle_beta   90.00
_cell.angle_gamma   90.00
#
_symmetry.space_group_name_H-M   'P 1'
#
loop_
_entity.id
_entity.type
_entity.pdbx_description
1 polymer ?
#
loop_
_entity_poly.entity_id
_entity_poly.type
_entity_poly.pdbx_seq_one_letter_code
_entity_poly.pdbx_strand_id
1 'polypeptide(L)'
;MKMTKALKATLLGVSLATIAATGVSAKTLVYCSEGSPEGFDTALYTAGTTFDASSKPLYNRLVEFKRGTTEVLPGLAESWEVSEDGLEYTFNLRKGVKFHTTSFFTPSRDFNADDVVFSFERQLKKDHAWNQYTAGAAWEYFDGMSMPDLIKEIVKVDDHTVKFVLNRPEAPMLANLAMDFASVLSAEYADKLEADGKMEMLNQEPVGTGPFSFVGYQKDAVIRYNAFADYWGGKQPIDNLIFAITPDAAVRLQKLKAGECHVMPYPAPADIADIQADDSLTMMEQQGLNVGYLAYNTKVAPFDNKNVRKALNHAINKQAILDAVFQGSGQAAKNPIPPTMWSYNNAIEDDAYDPELAKKMLADAGVSDLSMKIWAMPVQRPYNPNARRMAEVMQADFAKVGVDVEIVSYEWGEYLSRSKAEDRDGAVLLGWTGDNGDPDNFLAVLLGCDGVGGSNRAQWCNDEFEALIQKAKTVSDKAERTKLYEEAQVVFKEEAPWGTIAHSVVFMPMSSKVTGYVMDPLGGHWFDGVDIAE
;
A
#
# COMPACT_ATOMS: atom_id res chain seq x y z
N MET A 1 77.47 53.23 40.03
CA MET A 1 77.56 53.52 38.60
C MET A 1 77.12 52.26 37.86
N LYS A 2 75.90 52.22 37.33
CA LYS A 2 75.41 51.48 36.14
C LYS A 2 73.90 51.57 36.10
N MET A 3 73.44 52.25 35.08
CA MET A 3 72.03 52.48 34.77
C MET A 3 71.37 51.19 34.29
N THR A 4 70.19 50.89 34.81
CA THR A 4 69.26 49.85 34.26
C THR A 4 68.13 50.54 33.51
N LYS A 5 68.06 50.32 32.20
CA LYS A 5 66.93 50.75 31.32
C LYS A 5 65.73 49.85 31.51
N ALA A 6 64.61 50.43 31.85
CA ALA A 6 63.31 49.73 31.86
C ALA A 6 62.72 49.66 30.42
N LEU A 7 62.41 48.46 29.96
CA LEU A 7 61.75 48.22 28.71
C LEU A 7 60.27 48.10 28.99
N LYS A 8 59.44 49.03 28.47
CA LYS A 8 57.95 48.93 28.48
C LYS A 8 57.52 48.03 27.35
N ALA A 9 56.99 46.85 27.65
CA ALA A 9 56.33 46.01 26.72
C ALA A 9 54.84 46.38 26.66
N THR A 10 54.35 46.83 25.49
CA THR A 10 52.95 47.11 25.22
C THR A 10 52.32 45.79 24.72
N LEU A 11 51.49 45.17 25.54
CA LEU A 11 50.65 44.02 25.09
C LEU A 11 49.50 44.57 24.27
N LEU A 12 49.53 44.30 22.96
CA LEU A 12 48.35 44.39 22.09
C LEU A 12 47.50 43.13 22.32
N GLY A 13 46.36 43.29 22.99
CA GLY A 13 45.37 42.22 23.12
C GLY A 13 44.56 42.04 21.77
N VAL A 14 44.89 40.97 21.05
CA VAL A 14 44.07 40.53 19.92
C VAL A 14 42.91 39.72 20.49
N SER A 15 41.71 40.32 20.54
CA SER A 15 40.49 39.61 20.85
C SER A 15 40.12 38.74 19.66
N LEU A 16 40.38 37.42 19.70
CA LEU A 16 39.77 36.45 18.81
C LEU A 16 38.26 36.36 19.14
N ALA A 17 37.45 36.99 18.34
CA ALA A 17 36.00 36.71 18.31
C ALA A 17 35.82 35.32 17.68
N THR A 18 35.66 34.30 18.51
CA THR A 18 35.16 32.98 18.05
C THR A 18 33.72 33.15 17.62
N ILE A 19 33.50 33.25 16.31
CA ILE A 19 32.18 33.05 15.70
C ILE A 19 31.88 31.57 15.92
N ALA A 20 31.11 31.26 16.94
CA ALA A 20 30.47 29.95 17.06
C ALA A 20 29.48 29.84 15.88
N ALA A 21 29.91 29.21 14.81
CA ALA A 21 28.99 28.73 13.81
C ALA A 21 28.10 27.68 14.51
N THR A 22 26.91 28.10 14.92
CA THR A 22 25.85 27.15 15.30
C THR A 22 25.53 26.39 14.03
N GLY A 23 26.20 25.27 13.82
CA GLY A 23 25.79 24.32 12.77
C GLY A 23 24.36 23.90 13.07
N VAL A 24 23.43 24.31 12.23
CA VAL A 24 22.09 23.79 12.28
C VAL A 24 22.24 22.28 12.02
N SER A 25 21.96 21.47 13.04
CA SER A 25 21.95 20.01 12.90
C SER A 25 20.88 19.66 11.87
N ALA A 26 21.23 18.80 10.91
CA ALA A 26 20.25 18.34 9.91
C ALA A 26 19.09 17.61 10.61
N LYS A 27 17.86 18.08 10.38
CA LYS A 27 16.65 17.48 10.93
C LYS A 27 16.40 16.11 10.29
N THR A 28 16.41 15.06 11.09
CA THR A 28 16.21 13.68 10.62
C THR A 28 14.98 13.08 11.26
N LEU A 29 14.02 12.68 10.43
CA LEU A 29 12.88 11.87 10.85
C LEU A 29 13.21 10.38 10.65
N VAL A 30 12.94 9.56 11.66
CA VAL A 30 13.10 8.11 11.60
C VAL A 30 11.72 7.46 11.72
N TYR A 31 11.30 6.76 10.68
CA TYR A 31 10.13 5.90 10.66
C TYR A 31 10.55 4.46 10.86
N CYS A 32 10.02 3.80 11.89
CA CYS A 32 10.23 2.37 12.12
C CYS A 32 9.24 1.56 11.30
N SER A 33 9.61 1.21 10.06
CA SER A 33 8.78 0.41 9.16
C SER A 33 8.65 -1.04 9.64
N GLU A 34 7.49 -1.64 9.42
CA GLU A 34 7.20 -3.03 9.78
C GLU A 34 7.75 -4.07 8.79
N GLY A 35 8.24 -3.64 7.62
CA GLY A 35 8.79 -4.56 6.62
C GLY A 35 9.60 -3.87 5.53
N SER A 36 10.36 -4.68 4.80
CA SER A 36 11.07 -4.27 3.60
C SER A 36 10.10 -4.07 2.43
N PRO A 37 10.35 -3.08 1.53
CA PRO A 37 9.67 -3.04 0.24
C PRO A 37 10.09 -4.22 -0.64
N GLU A 38 9.20 -4.63 -1.54
CA GLU A 38 9.51 -5.63 -2.57
C GLU A 38 10.44 -5.04 -3.65
N GLY A 39 10.35 -3.73 -3.88
CA GLY A 39 11.12 -2.96 -4.83
C GLY A 39 10.65 -1.51 -4.90
N PHE A 40 11.09 -0.79 -5.94
CA PHE A 40 10.78 0.63 -6.11
C PHE A 40 10.03 0.95 -7.41
N ASP A 41 9.78 -0.02 -8.28
CA ASP A 41 8.87 0.12 -9.42
C ASP A 41 7.43 -0.12 -8.96
N THR A 42 6.72 0.96 -8.69
CA THR A 42 5.40 0.97 -8.06
C THR A 42 4.32 0.24 -8.86
N ALA A 43 4.49 0.07 -10.17
CA ALA A 43 3.52 -0.60 -11.03
C ALA A 43 3.50 -2.14 -10.85
N LEU A 44 4.54 -2.71 -10.23
CA LEU A 44 4.68 -4.17 -10.04
C LEU A 44 4.06 -4.69 -8.75
N TYR A 45 3.65 -3.82 -7.81
CA TYR A 45 3.36 -4.19 -6.43
C TYR A 45 2.05 -3.59 -5.94
N THR A 46 1.54 -4.16 -4.83
CA THR A 46 0.33 -3.67 -4.14
C THR A 46 0.51 -3.54 -2.63
N ALA A 47 1.70 -3.86 -2.10
CA ALA A 47 1.92 -3.83 -0.65
C ALA A 47 2.19 -2.41 -0.14
N GLY A 48 1.49 -2.01 0.94
CA GLY A 48 1.69 -0.71 1.58
C GLY A 48 3.14 -0.46 2.01
N THR A 49 3.86 -1.49 2.50
CA THR A 49 5.31 -1.40 2.81
C THR A 49 6.15 -0.97 1.62
N THR A 50 5.76 -1.40 0.42
CA THR A 50 6.43 -1.02 -0.84
C THR A 50 6.09 0.41 -1.20
N PHE A 51 4.82 0.81 -1.12
CA PHE A 51 4.39 2.16 -1.47
C PHE A 51 4.90 3.22 -0.50
N ASP A 52 4.90 2.95 0.80
CA ASP A 52 5.47 3.86 1.80
C ASP A 52 6.95 4.15 1.54
N ALA A 53 7.69 3.15 1.06
CA ALA A 53 9.11 3.29 0.74
C ALA A 53 9.39 3.86 -0.67
N SER A 54 8.44 3.73 -1.61
CA SER A 54 8.65 4.11 -3.02
C SER A 54 7.77 5.27 -3.45
N SER A 55 6.50 5.01 -3.72
CA SER A 55 5.58 5.98 -4.35
C SER A 55 5.40 7.23 -3.49
N LYS A 56 5.27 7.08 -2.17
CA LYS A 56 5.01 8.21 -1.26
C LYS A 56 6.18 9.20 -1.18
N PRO A 57 7.43 8.77 -0.94
CA PRO A 57 8.55 9.71 -0.87
C PRO A 57 9.14 10.10 -2.23
N LEU A 58 9.11 9.21 -3.24
CA LEU A 58 9.95 9.34 -4.42
C LEU A 58 9.23 9.86 -5.66
N TYR A 59 7.93 9.59 -5.82
CA TYR A 59 7.21 9.85 -7.06
C TYR A 59 6.01 10.78 -6.86
N ASN A 60 5.54 11.31 -7.99
CA ASN A 60 4.23 11.95 -8.09
C ASN A 60 3.42 11.32 -9.23
N ARG A 61 2.12 11.58 -9.22
CA ARG A 61 1.14 11.11 -10.19
C ARG A 61 0.54 12.32 -10.93
N LEU A 62 -0.21 12.07 -11.99
CA LEU A 62 -0.93 13.14 -12.69
C LEU A 62 -1.89 13.88 -11.76
N VAL A 63 -2.60 13.13 -10.95
CA VAL A 63 -3.51 13.61 -9.91
C VAL A 63 -3.15 12.93 -8.59
N GLU A 64 -3.48 13.55 -7.47
CA GLU A 64 -3.12 13.06 -6.15
C GLU A 64 -4.31 13.11 -5.21
N PHE A 65 -4.34 12.26 -4.19
CA PHE A 65 -5.32 12.43 -3.10
C PHE A 65 -4.88 13.56 -2.17
N LYS A 66 -5.84 14.39 -1.78
CA LYS A 66 -5.66 15.35 -0.68
C LYS A 66 -5.37 14.61 0.60
N ARG A 67 -4.29 14.96 1.28
CA ARG A 67 -3.87 14.31 2.52
C ARG A 67 -5.01 14.14 3.51
N GLY A 68 -5.18 12.92 4.01
CA GLY A 68 -6.22 12.54 4.96
C GLY A 68 -7.62 12.36 4.35
N THR A 69 -7.76 12.35 3.02
CA THR A 69 -9.04 12.18 2.32
C THR A 69 -8.89 11.35 1.04
N THR A 70 -10.02 11.07 0.38
CA THR A 70 -10.08 10.47 -0.97
C THR A 70 -10.44 11.49 -2.05
N GLU A 71 -10.37 12.79 -1.74
CA GLU A 71 -10.58 13.88 -2.70
C GLU A 71 -9.40 13.96 -3.66
N VAL A 72 -9.69 13.90 -4.97
CA VAL A 72 -8.66 13.99 -6.03
C VAL A 72 -8.32 15.45 -6.29
N LEU A 73 -7.04 15.79 -6.24
CA LEU A 73 -6.48 17.11 -6.49
C LEU A 73 -5.44 17.06 -7.63
N PRO A 74 -5.09 18.23 -8.23
CA PRO A 74 -3.96 18.34 -9.15
C PRO A 74 -2.64 17.85 -8.55
N GLY A 75 -1.93 17.00 -9.32
CA GLY A 75 -0.57 16.55 -9.04
C GLY A 75 0.42 17.10 -10.07
N LEU A 76 1.04 16.24 -10.89
CA LEU A 76 1.87 16.65 -12.03
C LEU A 76 1.05 17.29 -13.16
N ALA A 77 -0.25 17.04 -13.23
CA ALA A 77 -1.19 17.84 -14.02
C ALA A 77 -1.70 19.01 -13.17
N GLU A 78 -1.68 20.23 -13.71
CA GLU A 78 -2.27 21.42 -13.08
C GLU A 78 -3.79 21.43 -13.21
N SER A 79 -4.31 20.81 -14.27
CA SER A 79 -5.74 20.67 -14.57
C SER A 79 -5.97 19.53 -15.54
N TRP A 80 -7.23 19.14 -15.66
CA TRP A 80 -7.69 18.17 -16.66
C TRP A 80 -9.09 18.51 -17.16
N GLU A 81 -9.41 17.98 -18.33
CA GLU A 81 -10.72 18.05 -18.95
C GLU A 81 -11.19 16.64 -19.29
N VAL A 82 -12.48 16.37 -19.11
CA VAL A 82 -13.12 15.11 -19.47
C VAL A 82 -14.18 15.40 -20.52
N SER A 83 -14.18 14.64 -21.61
CA SER A 83 -15.20 14.76 -22.67
C SER A 83 -16.60 14.42 -22.15
N GLU A 84 -17.64 14.94 -22.79
CA GLU A 84 -19.04 14.72 -22.38
C GLU A 84 -19.42 13.22 -22.36
N ASP A 85 -18.83 12.42 -23.24
CA ASP A 85 -19.04 10.97 -23.31
C ASP A 85 -18.17 10.17 -22.31
N GLY A 86 -17.29 10.85 -21.58
CA GLY A 86 -16.39 10.22 -20.60
C GLY A 86 -15.27 9.38 -21.20
N LEU A 87 -14.99 9.52 -22.51
CA LEU A 87 -14.01 8.70 -23.22
C LEU A 87 -12.63 9.35 -23.38
N GLU A 88 -12.53 10.67 -23.22
CA GLU A 88 -11.25 11.37 -23.34
C GLU A 88 -10.94 12.17 -22.06
N TYR A 89 -9.73 11.96 -21.53
CA TYR A 89 -9.17 12.71 -20.40
C TYR A 89 -7.94 13.45 -20.86
N THR A 90 -7.99 14.78 -20.94
CA THR A 90 -6.87 15.63 -21.36
C THR A 90 -6.26 16.31 -20.14
N PHE A 91 -4.97 16.04 -19.88
CA PHE A 91 -4.22 16.57 -18.75
C PHE A 91 -3.25 17.66 -19.21
N ASN A 92 -3.31 18.83 -18.58
CA ASN A 92 -2.36 19.93 -18.75
C ASN A 92 -1.25 19.80 -17.69
N LEU A 93 -0.02 19.54 -18.11
CA LEU A 93 1.10 19.18 -17.25
C LEU A 93 1.83 20.40 -16.69
N ARG A 94 2.31 20.31 -15.44
CA ARG A 94 3.17 21.32 -14.82
C ARG A 94 4.47 21.49 -15.58
N LYS A 95 4.93 22.75 -15.66
CA LYS A 95 6.23 23.10 -16.23
C LYS A 95 7.27 23.27 -15.13
N GLY A 96 8.54 22.98 -15.46
CA GLY A 96 9.67 23.21 -14.55
C GLY A 96 9.77 22.22 -13.38
N VAL A 97 9.04 21.10 -13.42
CA VAL A 97 9.18 20.03 -12.42
C VAL A 97 10.48 19.28 -12.65
N LYS A 98 11.33 19.23 -11.64
CA LYS A 98 12.64 18.57 -11.68
C LYS A 98 12.54 17.11 -11.28
N PHE A 99 13.35 16.26 -11.92
CA PHE A 99 13.66 14.92 -11.41
C PHE A 99 14.80 14.98 -10.40
N HIS A 100 14.86 13.96 -9.53
CA HIS A 100 15.96 13.80 -8.58
C HIS A 100 17.31 13.68 -9.26
N THR A 101 18.32 14.42 -8.78
CA THR A 101 19.72 14.13 -9.04
C THR A 101 20.21 13.17 -7.96
N THR A 102 20.77 12.03 -8.37
CA THR A 102 21.28 10.98 -7.50
C THR A 102 22.76 10.71 -7.78
N SER A 103 23.39 9.79 -7.04
CA SER A 103 24.77 9.38 -7.31
C SER A 103 24.92 8.57 -8.61
N PHE A 104 23.83 8.04 -9.16
CA PHE A 104 23.81 7.17 -10.34
C PHE A 104 23.13 7.80 -11.56
N PHE A 105 22.41 8.94 -11.39
CA PHE A 105 21.74 9.63 -12.48
C PHE A 105 21.66 11.14 -12.26
N THR A 106 21.92 11.90 -13.31
CA THR A 106 21.70 13.34 -13.37
C THR A 106 20.78 13.66 -14.55
N PRO A 107 19.56 14.15 -14.32
CA PRO A 107 18.62 14.51 -15.38
C PRO A 107 19.17 15.62 -16.28
N SER A 108 18.95 15.55 -17.58
CA SER A 108 19.31 16.60 -18.53
C SER A 108 18.13 17.52 -18.86
N ARG A 109 16.91 17.12 -18.49
CA ARG A 109 15.67 17.87 -18.74
C ARG A 109 14.71 17.79 -17.55
N ASP A 110 13.72 18.68 -17.56
CA ASP A 110 12.58 18.65 -16.66
C ASP A 110 11.55 17.58 -17.10
N PHE A 111 10.60 17.27 -16.21
CA PHE A 111 9.43 16.45 -16.48
C PHE A 111 8.61 17.01 -17.67
N ASN A 112 8.14 16.11 -18.52
CA ASN A 112 7.25 16.42 -19.62
C ASN A 112 6.32 15.25 -19.99
N ALA A 113 5.58 15.36 -21.10
CA ALA A 113 4.62 14.37 -21.55
C ALA A 113 5.25 13.01 -21.94
N ASP A 114 6.54 12.96 -22.32
CA ASP A 114 7.22 11.70 -22.65
C ASP A 114 7.30 10.78 -21.41
N ASP A 115 7.47 11.36 -20.22
CA ASP A 115 7.54 10.61 -18.97
C ASP A 115 6.20 9.97 -18.62
N VAL A 116 5.09 10.67 -18.89
CA VAL A 116 3.73 10.13 -18.71
C VAL A 116 3.47 9.01 -19.71
N VAL A 117 3.75 9.24 -20.98
CA VAL A 117 3.57 8.24 -22.05
C VAL A 117 4.37 6.98 -21.71
N PHE A 118 5.66 7.10 -21.37
CA PHE A 118 6.50 6.00 -20.96
C PHE A 118 5.89 5.21 -19.81
N SER A 119 5.48 5.91 -18.74
CA SER A 119 5.02 5.27 -17.50
C SER A 119 3.79 4.39 -17.69
N PHE A 120 2.90 4.76 -18.60
CA PHE A 120 1.68 4.01 -18.87
C PHE A 120 1.80 3.05 -20.06
N GLU A 121 2.49 3.45 -21.15
CA GLU A 121 2.63 2.60 -22.33
C GLU A 121 3.43 1.32 -22.05
N ARG A 122 4.42 1.35 -21.16
CA ARG A 122 5.15 0.16 -20.74
C ARG A 122 4.26 -0.88 -20.06
N GLN A 123 3.15 -0.45 -19.44
CA GLN A 123 2.15 -1.34 -18.85
C GLN A 123 1.12 -1.79 -19.89
N LEU A 124 0.74 -0.89 -20.81
CA LEU A 124 -0.31 -1.11 -21.81
C LEU A 124 0.15 -1.98 -22.99
N LYS A 125 1.35 -1.70 -23.54
CA LYS A 125 1.84 -2.31 -24.77
C LYS A 125 2.71 -3.52 -24.49
N LYS A 126 2.20 -4.72 -24.81
CA LYS A 126 2.91 -6.00 -24.56
C LYS A 126 4.24 -6.14 -25.29
N ASP A 127 4.41 -5.43 -26.42
CA ASP A 127 5.66 -5.40 -27.22
C ASP A 127 6.65 -4.30 -26.79
N HIS A 128 6.28 -3.46 -25.84
CA HIS A 128 7.19 -2.47 -25.26
C HIS A 128 8.34 -3.18 -24.52
N ALA A 129 9.61 -2.75 -24.74
CA ALA A 129 10.78 -3.35 -24.11
C ALA A 129 10.63 -3.42 -22.57
N TRP A 130 10.13 -2.36 -21.98
CA TRP A 130 9.88 -2.26 -20.54
C TRP A 130 8.68 -3.06 -20.04
N ASN A 131 7.80 -3.55 -20.91
CA ASN A 131 6.80 -4.55 -20.53
C ASN A 131 7.46 -5.92 -20.32
N GLN A 132 8.39 -6.27 -21.18
CA GLN A 132 9.07 -7.58 -21.15
C GLN A 132 10.11 -7.72 -20.02
N TYR A 133 10.62 -6.62 -19.45
CA TYR A 133 11.60 -6.66 -18.37
C TYR A 133 11.03 -7.30 -17.08
N THR A 134 9.72 -7.36 -16.93
CA THR A 134 9.04 -8.01 -15.80
C THR A 134 9.19 -9.53 -15.81
N ALA A 135 9.74 -10.13 -16.88
CA ALA A 135 9.81 -11.57 -17.08
C ALA A 135 8.45 -12.29 -16.97
N GLY A 136 7.36 -11.59 -17.34
CA GLY A 136 6.00 -12.11 -17.30
C GLY A 136 5.25 -11.93 -15.97
N ALA A 137 5.81 -11.18 -15.01
CA ALA A 137 5.06 -10.75 -13.85
C ALA A 137 3.92 -9.80 -14.28
N ALA A 138 2.78 -9.91 -13.61
CA ALA A 138 1.62 -9.06 -13.86
C ALA A 138 1.90 -7.60 -13.41
N TRP A 139 1.27 -6.66 -14.10
CA TRP A 139 1.13 -5.29 -13.63
C TRP A 139 -0.10 -5.24 -12.69
N GLU A 140 0.11 -5.57 -11.42
CA GLU A 140 -0.92 -5.96 -10.44
C GLU A 140 -2.21 -5.14 -10.49
N TYR A 141 -2.11 -3.80 -10.35
CA TYR A 141 -3.28 -2.93 -10.44
C TYR A 141 -3.74 -2.73 -11.88
N PHE A 142 -2.80 -2.53 -12.80
CA PHE A 142 -3.11 -2.21 -14.19
C PHE A 142 -3.89 -3.35 -14.85
N ASP A 143 -3.43 -4.59 -14.65
CA ASP A 143 -4.12 -5.79 -15.13
C ASP A 143 -5.40 -6.05 -14.32
N GLY A 144 -5.33 -6.03 -12.97
CA GLY A 144 -6.47 -6.33 -12.08
C GLY A 144 -7.64 -5.35 -12.16
N MET A 145 -7.42 -4.13 -12.69
CA MET A 145 -8.47 -3.14 -12.96
C MET A 145 -8.90 -3.12 -14.43
N SER A 146 -8.46 -4.09 -15.25
CA SER A 146 -8.77 -4.19 -16.69
C SER A 146 -8.31 -2.95 -17.49
N MET A 147 -7.24 -2.27 -17.06
CA MET A 147 -6.71 -1.08 -17.76
C MET A 147 -6.26 -1.37 -19.21
N PRO A 148 -5.70 -2.56 -19.55
CA PRO A 148 -5.35 -2.90 -20.92
C PRO A 148 -6.54 -2.88 -21.88
N ASP A 149 -7.74 -3.29 -21.41
CA ASP A 149 -8.97 -3.26 -22.20
C ASP A 149 -9.69 -1.92 -22.14
N LEU A 150 -9.43 -1.14 -21.07
CA LEU A 150 -10.01 0.18 -20.87
C LEU A 150 -9.32 1.25 -21.72
N ILE A 151 -7.99 1.32 -21.68
CA ILE A 151 -7.21 2.35 -22.34
C ILE A 151 -6.97 1.96 -23.81
N LYS A 152 -7.56 2.73 -24.73
CA LYS A 152 -7.36 2.58 -26.16
C LYS A 152 -5.99 3.09 -26.60
N GLU A 153 -5.65 4.29 -26.16
CA GLU A 153 -4.37 4.93 -26.48
C GLU A 153 -4.03 6.08 -25.51
N ILE A 154 -2.75 6.40 -25.42
CA ILE A 154 -2.21 7.53 -24.69
C ILE A 154 -1.51 8.43 -25.70
N VAL A 155 -1.99 9.66 -25.83
CA VAL A 155 -1.54 10.59 -26.89
C VAL A 155 -0.73 11.72 -26.27
N LYS A 156 0.52 11.87 -26.66
CA LYS A 156 1.28 13.10 -26.47
C LYS A 156 0.74 14.15 -27.44
N VAL A 157 -0.01 15.14 -26.93
CA VAL A 157 -0.51 16.25 -27.75
C VAL A 157 0.60 17.26 -27.99
N ASP A 158 1.33 17.63 -26.94
CA ASP A 158 2.57 18.41 -26.96
C ASP A 158 3.42 18.07 -25.72
N ASP A 159 4.51 18.81 -25.45
CA ASP A 159 5.41 18.51 -24.32
C ASP A 159 4.75 18.68 -22.93
N HIS A 160 3.62 19.38 -22.85
CA HIS A 160 2.90 19.63 -21.59
C HIS A 160 1.41 19.30 -21.67
N THR A 161 0.99 18.50 -22.64
CA THR A 161 -0.39 18.04 -22.76
C THR A 161 -0.43 16.58 -23.17
N VAL A 162 -1.11 15.76 -22.36
CA VAL A 162 -1.29 14.33 -22.59
C VAL A 162 -2.79 14.01 -22.57
N LYS A 163 -3.23 13.12 -23.45
CA LYS A 163 -4.62 12.64 -23.51
C LYS A 163 -4.67 11.12 -23.36
N PHE A 164 -5.53 10.65 -22.47
CA PHE A 164 -5.96 9.25 -22.39
C PHE A 164 -7.27 9.11 -23.15
N VAL A 165 -7.32 8.18 -24.10
CA VAL A 165 -8.52 7.80 -24.84
C VAL A 165 -8.96 6.43 -24.38
N LEU A 166 -10.21 6.30 -23.97
CA LEU A 166 -10.78 5.08 -23.41
C LEU A 166 -11.68 4.36 -24.42
N ASN A 167 -11.82 3.05 -24.28
CA ASN A 167 -12.75 2.22 -25.05
C ASN A 167 -14.18 2.28 -24.48
N ARG A 168 -14.34 2.66 -23.21
CA ARG A 168 -15.61 2.82 -22.50
C ARG A 168 -15.45 3.87 -21.39
N PRO A 169 -16.55 4.46 -20.90
CA PRO A 169 -16.48 5.30 -19.71
C PRO A 169 -15.99 4.49 -18.49
N GLU A 170 -15.25 5.16 -17.61
CA GLU A 170 -14.72 4.57 -16.38
C GLU A 170 -14.92 5.53 -15.21
N ALA A 171 -15.90 5.25 -14.35
CA ALA A 171 -16.25 6.14 -13.23
C ALA A 171 -15.09 6.38 -12.25
N PRO A 172 -14.29 5.37 -11.85
CA PRO A 172 -13.16 5.57 -10.95
C PRO A 172 -11.87 6.07 -11.62
N MET A 173 -11.84 6.41 -12.92
CA MET A 173 -10.61 6.70 -13.69
C MET A 173 -9.68 7.69 -12.99
N LEU A 174 -10.17 8.83 -12.52
CA LEU A 174 -9.32 9.83 -11.85
C LEU A 174 -8.79 9.32 -10.50
N ALA A 175 -9.62 8.61 -9.74
CA ALA A 175 -9.20 7.99 -8.49
C ALA A 175 -8.15 6.90 -8.73
N ASN A 176 -8.29 6.11 -9.80
CA ASN A 176 -7.30 5.12 -10.21
C ASN A 176 -5.97 5.76 -10.60
N LEU A 177 -5.99 6.90 -11.33
CA LEU A 177 -4.78 7.64 -11.69
C LEU A 177 -4.11 8.37 -10.50
N ALA A 178 -4.76 8.47 -9.35
CA ALA A 178 -4.18 8.96 -8.10
C ALA A 178 -3.51 7.85 -7.27
N MET A 179 -3.68 6.58 -7.63
CA MET A 179 -3.09 5.43 -6.94
C MET A 179 -1.59 5.30 -7.21
N ASP A 180 -0.93 4.55 -6.36
CA ASP A 180 0.53 4.39 -6.34
C ASP A 180 1.12 3.81 -7.66
N PHE A 181 0.42 2.86 -8.29
CA PHE A 181 0.85 2.25 -9.56
C PHE A 181 0.94 3.25 -10.72
N ALA A 182 0.20 4.36 -10.63
CA ALA A 182 0.18 5.43 -11.62
C ALA A 182 1.30 6.48 -11.42
N SER A 183 2.30 6.17 -10.61
CA SER A 183 3.49 6.99 -10.43
C SER A 183 4.20 7.24 -11.76
N VAL A 184 4.57 8.50 -12.00
CA VAL A 184 5.28 8.89 -13.23
C VAL A 184 6.78 8.74 -13.02
N LEU A 185 7.41 7.96 -13.91
CA LEU A 185 8.83 7.68 -13.92
C LEU A 185 9.53 8.50 -15.02
N SER A 186 10.85 8.68 -14.89
CA SER A 186 11.67 9.36 -15.89
C SER A 186 11.91 8.46 -17.11
N ALA A 187 11.39 8.85 -18.26
CA ALA A 187 11.69 8.18 -19.55
C ALA A 187 13.19 8.29 -19.88
N GLU A 188 13.82 9.44 -19.63
CA GLU A 188 15.25 9.64 -19.87
C GLU A 188 16.11 8.67 -19.04
N TYR A 189 15.74 8.43 -17.77
CA TYR A 189 16.45 7.47 -16.95
C TYR A 189 16.23 6.03 -17.42
N ALA A 190 15.03 5.70 -17.83
CA ALA A 190 14.71 4.41 -18.41
C ALA A 190 15.49 4.15 -19.70
N ASP A 191 15.52 5.12 -20.63
CA ASP A 191 16.32 5.02 -21.87
C ASP A 191 17.80 4.78 -21.59
N LYS A 192 18.36 5.46 -20.57
CA LYS A 192 19.73 5.23 -20.14
C LYS A 192 19.94 3.80 -19.61
N LEU A 193 19.05 3.30 -18.76
CA LEU A 193 19.16 1.96 -18.20
C LEU A 193 19.04 0.87 -19.29
N GLU A 194 18.14 1.08 -20.25
CA GLU A 194 18.00 0.19 -21.41
C GLU A 194 19.27 0.16 -22.26
N ALA A 195 19.82 1.33 -22.59
CA ALA A 195 21.06 1.46 -23.33
C ALA A 195 22.27 0.83 -22.61
N ASP A 196 22.29 0.89 -21.28
CA ASP A 196 23.34 0.29 -20.43
C ASP A 196 23.11 -1.22 -20.19
N GLY A 197 21.97 -1.79 -20.60
CA GLY A 197 21.58 -3.19 -20.35
C GLY A 197 21.31 -3.49 -18.88
N LYS A 198 20.76 -2.51 -18.12
CA LYS A 198 20.55 -2.55 -16.67
C LYS A 198 19.11 -2.20 -16.28
N MET A 199 18.15 -2.70 -17.06
CA MET A 199 16.73 -2.34 -16.86
C MET A 199 16.23 -2.69 -15.44
N GLU A 200 16.77 -3.73 -14.82
CA GLU A 200 16.44 -4.13 -13.45
C GLU A 200 16.76 -3.06 -12.39
N MET A 201 17.65 -2.12 -12.69
CA MET A 201 18.01 -1.03 -11.77
C MET A 201 16.86 -0.02 -11.58
N LEU A 202 15.89 0.05 -12.49
CA LEU A 202 14.68 0.87 -12.30
C LEU A 202 13.95 0.51 -10.99
N ASN A 203 13.96 -0.80 -10.65
CA ASN A 203 13.34 -1.32 -9.44
C ASN A 203 14.27 -1.30 -8.20
N GLN A 204 15.51 -0.84 -8.31
CA GLN A 204 16.51 -0.84 -7.23
C GLN A 204 17.10 0.54 -6.95
N GLU A 205 17.25 1.37 -7.95
CA GLU A 205 17.83 2.71 -7.92
C GLU A 205 16.82 3.74 -8.47
N PRO A 206 15.77 4.07 -7.70
CA PRO A 206 14.67 4.89 -8.20
C PRO A 206 15.03 6.36 -8.40
N VAL A 207 14.46 6.95 -9.47
CA VAL A 207 14.52 8.38 -9.78
C VAL A 207 13.11 8.90 -10.01
N GLY A 208 12.68 9.87 -9.24
CA GLY A 208 11.33 10.46 -9.34
C GLY A 208 11.32 11.97 -9.19
N THR A 209 10.13 12.52 -9.01
CA THR A 209 9.86 13.95 -8.82
C THR A 209 9.33 14.28 -7.42
N GLY A 210 9.29 13.29 -6.52
CA GLY A 210 8.68 13.39 -5.20
C GLY A 210 9.46 14.25 -4.19
N PRO A 211 8.94 14.42 -2.97
CA PRO A 211 9.50 15.32 -1.95
C PRO A 211 10.86 14.87 -1.40
N PHE A 212 11.23 13.60 -1.57
CA PHE A 212 12.50 13.04 -1.10
C PHE A 212 13.22 12.31 -2.21
N SER A 213 14.55 12.38 -2.23
CA SER A 213 15.41 11.67 -3.17
C SER A 213 16.07 10.45 -2.51
N PHE A 214 16.18 9.36 -3.25
CA PHE A 214 16.76 8.10 -2.78
C PHE A 214 18.28 8.23 -2.58
N VAL A 215 18.75 7.71 -1.44
CA VAL A 215 20.19 7.66 -1.10
C VAL A 215 20.71 6.23 -1.11
N GLY A 216 19.93 5.29 -0.56
CA GLY A 216 20.34 3.89 -0.54
C GLY A 216 19.41 3.01 0.28
N TYR A 217 19.44 1.74 -0.04
CA TYR A 217 18.66 0.68 0.61
C TYR A 217 19.57 -0.47 1.01
N GLN A 218 19.50 -0.86 2.27
CA GLN A 218 20.03 -2.11 2.79
C GLN A 218 18.85 -2.97 3.22
N LYS A 219 18.60 -4.05 2.49
CA LYS A 219 17.45 -4.95 2.72
C LYS A 219 17.39 -5.37 4.19
N ASP A 220 16.17 -5.40 4.75
CA ASP A 220 15.85 -5.78 6.12
C ASP A 220 16.53 -4.94 7.22
N ALA A 221 17.10 -3.79 6.84
CA ALA A 221 17.79 -2.91 7.78
C ALA A 221 17.33 -1.45 7.66
N VAL A 222 17.61 -0.78 6.53
CA VAL A 222 17.40 0.65 6.45
C VAL A 222 17.27 1.16 5.02
N ILE A 223 16.37 2.14 4.82
CA ILE A 223 16.30 2.96 3.60
C ILE A 223 16.59 4.41 4.00
N ARG A 224 17.34 5.13 3.19
CA ARG A 224 17.71 6.53 3.43
C ARG A 224 17.29 7.41 2.28
N TYR A 225 16.77 8.57 2.62
CA TYR A 225 16.34 9.60 1.69
C TYR A 225 16.83 10.96 2.18
N ASN A 226 17.11 11.86 1.23
CA ASN A 226 17.31 13.28 1.50
C ASN A 226 16.08 14.06 1.04
N ALA A 227 15.73 15.14 1.75
CA ALA A 227 14.73 16.07 1.25
C ALA A 227 15.18 16.65 -0.11
N PHE A 228 14.26 16.68 -1.08
CA PHE A 228 14.55 17.21 -2.40
C PHE A 228 14.38 18.72 -2.41
N ALA A 229 15.49 19.45 -2.54
CA ALA A 229 15.50 20.91 -2.42
C ALA A 229 14.68 21.60 -3.53
N ASP A 230 14.68 21.02 -4.74
CA ASP A 230 13.97 21.54 -5.92
C ASP A 230 12.57 20.93 -6.09
N TYR A 231 12.01 20.33 -5.04
CA TYR A 231 10.67 19.77 -5.09
C TYR A 231 9.63 20.84 -5.45
N TRP A 232 8.82 20.59 -6.48
CA TRP A 232 7.82 21.55 -6.98
C TRP A 232 6.75 21.94 -5.95
N GLY A 233 6.46 21.03 -4.98
CA GLY A 233 5.55 21.28 -3.85
C GLY A 233 6.18 22.04 -2.68
N GLY A 234 7.46 22.45 -2.80
CA GLY A 234 8.19 23.20 -1.79
C GLY A 234 9.16 22.34 -0.96
N LYS A 235 10.14 23.02 -0.34
CA LYS A 235 11.14 22.37 0.49
C LYS A 235 10.49 21.72 1.72
N GLN A 236 10.91 20.48 2.02
CA GLN A 236 10.44 19.76 3.19
C GLN A 236 11.00 20.32 4.50
N PRO A 237 10.26 20.27 5.62
CA PRO A 237 10.72 20.73 6.92
C PRO A 237 11.91 19.94 7.49
N ILE A 238 11.98 18.63 7.17
CA ILE A 238 13.08 17.74 7.55
C ILE A 238 14.11 17.64 6.43
N ASP A 239 15.39 17.42 6.77
CA ASP A 239 16.46 17.26 5.78
C ASP A 239 16.67 15.81 5.36
N ASN A 240 16.44 14.85 6.29
CA ASN A 240 16.62 13.42 6.06
C ASN A 240 15.39 12.65 6.52
N LEU A 241 15.00 11.64 5.73
CA LEU A 241 14.01 10.65 6.09
C LEU A 241 14.68 9.27 6.11
N ILE A 242 14.51 8.54 7.21
CA ILE A 242 15.09 7.20 7.39
C ILE A 242 13.96 6.20 7.70
N PHE A 243 13.89 5.12 6.94
CA PHE A 243 13.08 3.97 7.27
C PHE A 243 13.95 2.93 7.97
N ALA A 244 13.78 2.77 9.27
CA ALA A 244 14.43 1.73 10.05
C ALA A 244 13.53 0.48 10.06
N ILE A 245 13.88 -0.52 9.25
CA ILE A 245 13.07 -1.72 9.09
C ILE A 245 13.13 -2.52 10.38
N THR A 246 11.98 -2.69 11.02
CA THR A 246 11.85 -3.29 12.35
C THR A 246 10.53 -4.08 12.40
N PRO A 247 10.51 -5.36 11.99
CA PRO A 247 9.27 -6.12 11.86
C PRO A 247 8.53 -6.38 13.17
N ASP A 248 9.24 -6.54 14.27
CA ASP A 248 8.65 -6.81 15.59
C ASP A 248 8.07 -5.53 16.23
N ALA A 249 6.78 -5.54 16.58
CA ALA A 249 6.08 -4.37 17.11
C ALA A 249 6.58 -3.94 18.49
N ALA A 250 6.96 -4.90 19.34
CA ALA A 250 7.47 -4.59 20.69
C ALA A 250 8.84 -3.89 20.58
N VAL A 251 9.68 -4.32 19.63
CA VAL A 251 10.95 -3.67 19.34
C VAL A 251 10.72 -2.28 18.75
N ARG A 252 9.74 -2.11 17.84
CA ARG A 252 9.38 -0.77 17.33
C ARG A 252 8.96 0.17 18.47
N LEU A 253 8.10 -0.30 19.37
CA LEU A 253 7.66 0.52 20.51
C LEU A 253 8.81 0.89 21.44
N GLN A 254 9.73 -0.04 21.73
CA GLN A 254 10.92 0.28 22.54
C GLN A 254 11.80 1.32 21.88
N LYS A 255 12.03 1.24 20.56
CA LYS A 255 12.77 2.25 19.79
C LYS A 255 12.08 3.61 19.81
N LEU A 256 10.74 3.63 19.69
CA LEU A 256 9.97 4.87 19.79
C LEU A 256 10.14 5.52 21.17
N LYS A 257 9.97 4.76 22.26
CA LYS A 257 10.17 5.24 23.63
C LYS A 257 11.60 5.68 23.92
N ALA A 258 12.58 5.06 23.27
CA ALA A 258 14.00 5.45 23.38
C ALA A 258 14.38 6.66 22.50
N GLY A 259 13.47 7.15 21.63
CA GLY A 259 13.75 8.22 20.68
C GLY A 259 14.62 7.79 19.50
N GLU A 260 14.80 6.49 19.27
CA GLU A 260 15.47 5.95 18.07
C GLU A 260 14.56 5.95 16.84
N CYS A 261 13.25 5.96 17.05
CA CYS A 261 12.21 6.19 16.05
C CYS A 261 11.35 7.39 16.46
N HIS A 262 10.75 8.04 15.46
CA HIS A 262 9.84 9.16 15.68
C HIS A 262 8.39 8.80 15.37
N VAL A 263 8.18 7.86 14.46
CA VAL A 263 6.86 7.33 14.05
C VAL A 263 6.98 5.81 13.90
N MET A 264 5.97 5.07 14.36
CA MET A 264 5.85 3.64 14.11
C MET A 264 4.41 3.26 13.74
N PRO A 265 4.19 2.38 12.76
CA PRO A 265 2.87 1.87 12.45
C PRO A 265 2.53 0.66 13.32
N TYR A 266 1.25 0.37 13.41
CA TYR A 266 0.68 -0.90 13.89
C TYR A 266 1.26 -1.36 15.23
N PRO A 267 0.99 -0.64 16.34
CA PRO A 267 1.33 -1.11 17.68
C PRO A 267 0.59 -2.42 18.00
N ALA A 268 1.17 -3.24 18.86
CA ALA A 268 0.41 -4.40 19.35
C ALA A 268 -0.81 -3.91 20.14
N PRO A 269 -2.01 -4.52 19.95
CA PRO A 269 -3.22 -4.09 20.67
C PRO A 269 -3.08 -4.02 22.18
N ALA A 270 -2.27 -4.93 22.76
CA ALA A 270 -1.98 -4.95 24.20
C ALA A 270 -1.22 -3.69 24.69
N ASP A 271 -0.50 -3.01 23.82
CA ASP A 271 0.34 -1.87 24.20
C ASP A 271 -0.39 -0.52 24.07
N ILE A 272 -1.61 -0.50 23.48
CA ILE A 272 -2.34 0.74 23.16
C ILE A 272 -2.58 1.59 24.42
N ALA A 273 -3.04 0.99 25.51
CA ALA A 273 -3.31 1.73 26.75
C ALA A 273 -2.04 2.35 27.36
N ASP A 274 -0.92 1.64 27.30
CA ASP A 274 0.37 2.11 27.82
C ASP A 274 0.95 3.23 26.95
N ILE A 275 0.72 3.18 25.63
CA ILE A 275 1.13 4.25 24.70
C ILE A 275 0.30 5.51 24.95
N GLN A 276 -1.02 5.37 25.12
CA GLN A 276 -1.92 6.49 25.41
C GLN A 276 -1.65 7.16 26.75
N ALA A 277 -1.07 6.45 27.71
CA ALA A 277 -0.70 6.97 29.02
C ALA A 277 0.69 7.64 29.05
N ASP A 278 1.47 7.59 27.97
CA ASP A 278 2.85 8.12 27.90
C ASP A 278 2.85 9.53 27.31
N ASP A 279 3.06 10.56 28.14
CA ASP A 279 3.06 11.97 27.75
C ASP A 279 4.15 12.32 26.69
N SER A 280 5.17 11.48 26.51
CA SER A 280 6.20 11.67 25.48
C SER A 280 5.75 11.22 24.10
N LEU A 281 4.59 10.54 24.01
CA LEU A 281 4.02 10.01 22.78
C LEU A 281 2.69 10.69 22.45
N THR A 282 2.35 10.66 21.17
CA THR A 282 1.02 10.99 20.66
C THR A 282 0.52 9.78 19.90
N MET A 283 -0.75 9.41 20.06
CA MET A 283 -1.38 8.36 19.28
C MET A 283 -2.53 8.92 18.47
N MET A 284 -2.47 8.75 17.16
CA MET A 284 -3.59 8.97 16.27
C MET A 284 -4.33 7.65 16.05
N GLU A 285 -5.65 7.73 15.84
CA GLU A 285 -6.48 6.57 15.53
C GLU A 285 -7.51 6.91 14.44
N GLN A 286 -7.85 5.91 13.63
CA GLN A 286 -8.82 6.04 12.55
C GLN A 286 -9.50 4.70 12.28
N GLN A 287 -10.81 4.73 11.96
CA GLN A 287 -11.49 3.55 11.41
C GLN A 287 -10.81 3.14 10.10
N GLY A 288 -10.34 1.90 10.05
CA GLY A 288 -9.63 1.40 8.89
C GLY A 288 -10.56 1.19 7.69
N LEU A 289 -10.14 1.64 6.53
CA LEU A 289 -10.75 1.27 5.25
C LEU A 289 -10.19 -0.10 4.83
N ASN A 290 -10.38 -1.12 5.68
CA ASN A 290 -9.70 -2.39 5.53
C ASN A 290 -10.59 -3.61 5.79
N VAL A 291 -10.16 -4.76 5.29
CA VAL A 291 -10.74 -6.08 5.56
C VAL A 291 -9.64 -7.14 5.67
N GLY A 292 -9.67 -7.93 6.73
CA GLY A 292 -8.87 -9.14 6.87
C GLY A 292 -9.68 -10.38 6.48
N TYR A 293 -9.05 -11.30 5.78
CA TYR A 293 -9.72 -12.50 5.24
C TYR A 293 -8.80 -13.73 5.22
N LEU A 294 -9.44 -14.90 5.12
CA LEU A 294 -8.82 -16.18 4.77
C LEU A 294 -9.28 -16.54 3.35
N ALA A 295 -8.41 -16.42 2.35
CA ALA A 295 -8.75 -16.76 0.97
C ALA A 295 -8.47 -18.23 0.67
N TYR A 296 -9.50 -18.96 0.24
CA TYR A 296 -9.39 -20.33 -0.26
C TYR A 296 -8.92 -20.33 -1.72
N ASN A 297 -8.09 -21.30 -2.11
CA ASN A 297 -7.75 -21.45 -3.54
C ASN A 297 -8.85 -22.22 -4.25
N THR A 298 -9.75 -21.52 -4.93
CA THR A 298 -10.94 -22.14 -5.58
C THR A 298 -10.62 -22.98 -6.81
N LYS A 299 -9.37 -22.99 -7.28
CA LYS A 299 -8.91 -23.87 -8.37
C LYS A 299 -8.41 -25.22 -7.88
N VAL A 300 -8.21 -25.40 -6.57
CA VAL A 300 -7.60 -26.58 -5.97
C VAL A 300 -8.61 -27.31 -5.07
N ALA A 301 -8.82 -28.62 -5.33
CA ALA A 301 -9.70 -29.45 -4.49
C ALA A 301 -9.13 -29.52 -3.04
N PRO A 302 -10.01 -29.55 -2.01
CA PRO A 302 -11.47 -29.56 -2.12
C PRO A 302 -12.10 -28.17 -2.09
N PHE A 303 -11.30 -27.09 -2.20
CA PHE A 303 -11.77 -25.71 -2.12
C PHE A 303 -12.43 -25.22 -3.43
N ASP A 304 -12.40 -26.00 -4.51
CA ASP A 304 -13.22 -25.82 -5.72
C ASP A 304 -14.72 -26.01 -5.43
N ASN A 305 -15.07 -26.77 -4.39
CA ASN A 305 -16.44 -26.95 -3.93
C ASN A 305 -16.86 -25.85 -2.95
N LYS A 306 -17.82 -24.99 -3.34
CA LYS A 306 -18.30 -23.90 -2.47
C LYS A 306 -18.91 -24.38 -1.14
N ASN A 307 -19.50 -25.58 -1.10
CA ASN A 307 -20.06 -26.11 0.16
C ASN A 307 -18.98 -26.44 1.18
N VAL A 308 -17.78 -26.85 0.74
CA VAL A 308 -16.62 -27.02 1.61
C VAL A 308 -16.16 -25.67 2.16
N ARG A 309 -16.07 -24.62 1.32
CA ARG A 309 -15.69 -23.29 1.78
C ARG A 309 -16.70 -22.72 2.78
N LYS A 310 -18.00 -22.84 2.50
CA LYS A 310 -19.07 -22.44 3.43
C LYS A 310 -18.98 -23.22 4.76
N ALA A 311 -18.74 -24.52 4.70
CA ALA A 311 -18.55 -25.33 5.90
C ALA A 311 -17.38 -24.82 6.76
N LEU A 312 -16.25 -24.51 6.12
CA LEU A 312 -15.08 -23.94 6.82
C LEU A 312 -15.39 -22.56 7.42
N ASN A 313 -16.18 -21.72 6.74
CA ASN A 313 -16.61 -20.43 7.29
C ASN A 313 -17.45 -20.60 8.57
N HIS A 314 -18.37 -21.57 8.61
CA HIS A 314 -19.13 -21.90 9.84
C HIS A 314 -18.26 -22.48 10.96
N ALA A 315 -17.08 -22.99 10.65
CA ALA A 315 -16.13 -23.48 11.66
C ALA A 315 -15.27 -22.37 12.29
N ILE A 316 -15.22 -21.15 11.71
CA ILE A 316 -14.39 -20.05 12.22
C ILE A 316 -15.11 -19.27 13.32
N ASN A 317 -14.56 -19.28 14.54
CA ASN A 317 -15.06 -18.45 15.64
C ASN A 317 -14.45 -17.04 15.58
N LYS A 318 -15.10 -16.14 14.82
CA LYS A 318 -14.64 -14.76 14.66
C LYS A 318 -14.54 -14.01 15.99
N GLN A 319 -15.46 -14.25 16.94
CA GLN A 319 -15.40 -13.59 18.24
C GLN A 319 -14.14 -14.00 19.01
N ALA A 320 -13.78 -15.28 19.00
CA ALA A 320 -12.54 -15.74 19.64
C ALA A 320 -11.28 -15.12 18.99
N ILE A 321 -11.33 -14.90 17.67
CA ILE A 321 -10.25 -14.18 16.94
C ILE A 321 -10.20 -12.72 17.36
N LEU A 322 -11.35 -12.03 17.43
CA LEU A 322 -11.41 -10.63 17.87
C LEU A 322 -10.84 -10.46 19.28
N ASP A 323 -11.21 -11.34 20.19
CA ASP A 323 -10.73 -11.30 21.57
C ASP A 323 -9.23 -11.58 21.68
N ALA A 324 -8.73 -12.58 20.94
CA ALA A 324 -7.34 -13.04 21.05
C ALA A 324 -6.33 -12.19 20.25
N VAL A 325 -6.77 -11.56 19.16
CA VAL A 325 -5.89 -10.89 18.18
C VAL A 325 -6.10 -9.38 18.16
N PHE A 326 -7.35 -8.91 18.17
CA PHE A 326 -7.68 -7.48 18.04
C PHE A 326 -7.90 -6.78 19.39
N GLN A 327 -8.28 -7.51 20.44
CA GLN A 327 -8.41 -6.99 21.82
C GLN A 327 -9.21 -5.68 21.91
N GLY A 328 -10.32 -5.60 21.17
CA GLY A 328 -11.20 -4.43 21.12
C GLY A 328 -10.94 -3.47 19.95
N SER A 329 -9.84 -3.62 19.19
CA SER A 329 -9.51 -2.76 18.04
C SER A 329 -10.07 -3.29 16.72
N GLY A 330 -11.01 -4.24 16.72
CA GLY A 330 -11.62 -4.81 15.52
C GLY A 330 -13.08 -5.16 15.69
N GLN A 331 -13.77 -5.32 14.57
CA GLN A 331 -15.14 -5.81 14.48
C GLN A 331 -15.22 -6.93 13.42
N ALA A 332 -16.16 -7.89 13.61
CA ALA A 332 -16.34 -8.99 12.67
C ALA A 332 -16.71 -8.47 11.27
N ALA A 333 -16.04 -9.02 10.26
CA ALA A 333 -16.36 -8.75 8.86
C ALA A 333 -17.33 -9.79 8.32
N LYS A 334 -18.33 -9.33 7.55
CA LYS A 334 -19.31 -10.17 6.83
C LYS A 334 -19.28 -9.98 5.32
N ASN A 335 -18.72 -8.84 4.87
CA ASN A 335 -18.61 -8.45 3.47
C ASN A 335 -17.15 -8.30 3.04
N PRO A 336 -16.85 -8.31 1.74
CA PRO A 336 -15.49 -8.13 1.23
C PRO A 336 -15.00 -6.68 1.27
N ILE A 337 -15.87 -5.72 1.61
CA ILE A 337 -15.56 -4.29 1.78
C ILE A 337 -15.88 -3.86 3.21
N PRO A 338 -15.23 -2.80 3.74
CA PRO A 338 -15.50 -2.34 5.11
C PRO A 338 -16.80 -1.53 5.21
N PRO A 339 -17.43 -1.44 6.41
CA PRO A 339 -18.68 -0.71 6.62
C PRO A 339 -18.55 0.80 6.43
N THR A 340 -17.33 1.34 6.36
CA THR A 340 -17.03 2.73 6.00
C THR A 340 -17.17 3.01 4.50
N MET A 341 -17.25 1.94 3.67
CA MET A 341 -17.43 2.06 2.22
C MET A 341 -18.90 2.36 1.87
N TRP A 342 -19.11 3.32 0.97
CA TRP A 342 -20.43 3.86 0.63
C TRP A 342 -21.41 2.85 0.00
N SER A 343 -20.94 1.70 -0.50
CA SER A 343 -21.79 0.62 -1.05
C SER A 343 -21.86 -0.62 -0.16
N TYR A 344 -21.53 -0.51 1.13
CA TYR A 344 -21.57 -1.63 2.05
C TYR A 344 -23.00 -2.18 2.20
N ASN A 345 -23.20 -3.46 1.87
CA ASN A 345 -24.51 -4.10 1.98
C ASN A 345 -24.81 -4.53 3.42
N ASN A 346 -25.60 -3.72 4.13
CA ASN A 346 -26.00 -4.00 5.51
C ASN A 346 -26.95 -5.19 5.66
N ALA A 347 -27.67 -5.57 4.60
CA ALA A 347 -28.67 -6.64 4.63
C ALA A 347 -28.05 -8.06 4.64
N ILE A 348 -26.76 -8.18 4.29
CA ILE A 348 -26.08 -9.48 4.34
C ILE A 348 -25.89 -9.89 5.80
N GLU A 349 -26.24 -11.14 6.11
CA GLU A 349 -25.97 -11.76 7.41
C GLU A 349 -24.62 -12.47 7.39
N ASP A 350 -23.93 -12.49 8.52
CA ASP A 350 -22.68 -13.22 8.67
C ASP A 350 -22.92 -14.73 8.82
N ASP A 351 -21.89 -15.54 8.53
CA ASP A 351 -21.92 -16.97 8.79
C ASP A 351 -21.83 -17.17 10.32
N ALA A 352 -22.86 -17.79 10.90
CA ALA A 352 -22.84 -18.11 12.31
C ALA A 352 -21.77 -19.18 12.60
N TYR A 353 -21.01 -19.00 13.68
CA TYR A 353 -20.13 -20.05 14.19
C TYR A 353 -20.96 -21.26 14.62
N ASP A 354 -20.91 -22.35 13.87
CA ASP A 354 -21.63 -23.60 14.10
C ASP A 354 -20.78 -24.80 13.68
N PRO A 355 -19.94 -25.34 14.57
CA PRO A 355 -19.10 -26.49 14.27
C PRO A 355 -19.87 -27.75 13.89
N GLU A 356 -21.08 -27.94 14.42
CA GLU A 356 -21.88 -29.13 14.11
C GLU A 356 -22.48 -29.04 12.69
N LEU A 357 -22.94 -27.84 12.30
CA LEU A 357 -23.33 -27.58 10.92
C LEU A 357 -22.16 -27.77 9.96
N ALA A 358 -20.98 -27.23 10.32
CA ALA A 358 -19.76 -27.36 9.53
C ALA A 358 -19.36 -28.83 9.28
N LYS A 359 -19.38 -29.69 10.33
CA LYS A 359 -19.16 -31.14 10.20
C LYS A 359 -20.14 -31.78 9.24
N LYS A 360 -21.43 -31.46 9.40
CA LYS A 360 -22.48 -32.00 8.53
C LYS A 360 -22.23 -31.60 7.09
N MET A 361 -21.94 -30.32 6.82
CA MET A 361 -21.70 -29.82 5.46
C MET A 361 -20.47 -30.46 4.82
N LEU A 362 -19.38 -30.66 5.56
CA LEU A 362 -18.18 -31.38 5.09
C LEU A 362 -18.52 -32.83 4.71
N ALA A 363 -19.27 -33.53 5.57
CA ALA A 363 -19.71 -34.90 5.30
C ALA A 363 -20.64 -34.99 4.09
N ASP A 364 -21.61 -34.07 3.94
CA ASP A 364 -22.52 -33.98 2.80
C ASP A 364 -21.75 -33.68 1.49
N ALA A 365 -20.63 -32.96 1.57
CA ALA A 365 -19.72 -32.69 0.46
C ALA A 365 -18.76 -33.87 0.16
N GLY A 366 -18.83 -34.96 0.93
CA GLY A 366 -17.97 -36.13 0.76
C GLY A 366 -16.53 -35.92 1.25
N VAL A 367 -16.30 -34.91 2.10
CA VAL A 367 -14.98 -34.59 2.65
C VAL A 367 -14.86 -35.14 4.06
N SER A 368 -13.92 -36.09 4.24
CA SER A 368 -13.49 -36.61 5.53
C SER A 368 -11.96 -36.48 5.62
N ASP A 369 -11.45 -36.30 6.81
CA ASP A 369 -10.00 -36.27 7.09
C ASP A 369 -9.25 -35.20 6.25
N LEU A 370 -9.85 -34.01 6.10
CA LEU A 370 -9.22 -32.90 5.39
C LEU A 370 -7.97 -32.44 6.12
N SER A 371 -6.83 -32.44 5.42
CA SER A 371 -5.62 -31.75 5.85
C SER A 371 -5.35 -30.57 4.93
N MET A 372 -5.06 -29.40 5.51
CA MET A 372 -4.83 -28.16 4.76
C MET A 372 -3.77 -27.29 5.42
N LYS A 373 -3.17 -26.40 4.62
CA LYS A 373 -2.31 -25.36 5.16
C LYS A 373 -3.09 -24.05 5.36
N ILE A 374 -2.77 -23.35 6.46
CA ILE A 374 -3.07 -21.94 6.64
C ILE A 374 -1.76 -21.17 6.57
N TRP A 375 -1.67 -20.27 5.60
CA TRP A 375 -0.54 -19.40 5.44
C TRP A 375 -0.71 -18.17 6.33
N ALA A 376 0.21 -17.96 7.28
CA ALA A 376 0.20 -16.84 8.21
C ALA A 376 1.28 -15.82 7.82
N MET A 377 0.90 -14.55 7.67
CA MET A 377 1.82 -13.45 7.37
C MET A 377 2.88 -13.31 8.47
N PRO A 378 4.15 -13.03 8.10
CA PRO A 378 5.22 -12.81 9.07
C PRO A 378 5.23 -11.37 9.65
N VAL A 379 4.47 -10.45 9.05
CA VAL A 379 4.41 -9.02 9.41
C VAL A 379 3.03 -8.64 9.91
N GLN A 380 2.97 -7.61 10.73
CA GLN A 380 1.70 -6.98 11.12
C GLN A 380 1.15 -6.14 9.98
N ARG A 381 -0.16 -6.20 9.81
CA ARG A 381 -0.90 -5.35 8.88
C ARG A 381 -2.10 -4.72 9.61
N PRO A 382 -2.65 -3.59 9.09
CA PRO A 382 -3.81 -2.95 9.72
C PRO A 382 -4.95 -3.93 9.96
N TYR A 383 -5.24 -4.76 8.97
CA TYR A 383 -6.33 -5.74 8.99
C TYR A 383 -5.99 -7.05 9.75
N ASN A 384 -4.76 -7.22 10.22
CA ASN A 384 -4.34 -8.41 10.97
C ASN A 384 -3.10 -8.11 11.84
N PRO A 385 -3.28 -7.76 13.12
CA PRO A 385 -2.17 -7.42 14.01
C PRO A 385 -1.33 -8.63 14.43
N ASN A 386 -1.83 -9.87 14.29
CA ASN A 386 -1.06 -11.09 14.60
C ASN A 386 -1.61 -12.30 13.82
N ALA A 387 -1.12 -12.48 12.60
CA ALA A 387 -1.60 -13.54 11.71
C ALA A 387 -1.28 -14.96 12.23
N ARG A 388 -0.16 -15.13 12.92
CA ARG A 388 0.17 -16.42 13.51
C ARG A 388 -0.82 -16.80 14.62
N ARG A 389 -1.13 -15.85 15.52
CA ARG A 389 -2.12 -16.07 16.57
C ARG A 389 -3.51 -16.33 16.00
N MET A 390 -3.88 -15.60 14.93
CA MET A 390 -5.14 -15.82 14.21
C MET A 390 -5.21 -17.24 13.63
N ALA A 391 -4.15 -17.68 12.97
CA ALA A 391 -4.06 -19.04 12.42
C ALA A 391 -4.13 -20.13 13.50
N GLU A 392 -3.53 -19.92 14.68
CA GLU A 392 -3.61 -20.85 15.82
C GLU A 392 -5.04 -20.97 16.37
N VAL A 393 -5.80 -19.87 16.45
CA VAL A 393 -7.21 -19.91 16.83
C VAL A 393 -8.01 -20.69 15.79
N MET A 394 -7.81 -20.41 14.49
CA MET A 394 -8.48 -21.14 13.40
C MET A 394 -8.11 -22.64 13.40
N GLN A 395 -6.84 -22.98 13.61
CA GLN A 395 -6.38 -24.37 13.70
C GLN A 395 -7.15 -25.13 14.82
N ALA A 396 -7.31 -24.50 15.98
CA ALA A 396 -8.06 -25.09 17.08
C ALA A 396 -9.56 -25.24 16.76
N ASP A 397 -10.14 -24.30 16.02
CA ASP A 397 -11.54 -24.37 15.57
C ASP A 397 -11.74 -25.44 14.50
N PHE A 398 -10.87 -25.52 13.51
CA PHE A 398 -10.92 -26.52 12.43
C PHE A 398 -10.71 -27.94 12.95
N ALA A 399 -9.87 -28.12 13.98
CA ALA A 399 -9.71 -29.42 14.64
C ALA A 399 -11.04 -29.95 15.26
N LYS A 400 -11.93 -29.07 15.74
CA LYS A 400 -13.24 -29.44 16.26
C LYS A 400 -14.15 -30.08 15.18
N VAL A 401 -13.92 -29.75 13.93
CA VAL A 401 -14.70 -30.25 12.79
C VAL A 401 -13.96 -31.35 11.99
N GLY A 402 -12.83 -31.86 12.52
CA GLY A 402 -12.08 -32.95 11.90
C GLY A 402 -11.15 -32.51 10.77
N VAL A 403 -10.80 -31.22 10.72
CA VAL A 403 -9.84 -30.66 9.74
C VAL A 403 -8.50 -30.47 10.43
N ASP A 404 -7.45 -31.09 9.86
CA ASP A 404 -6.07 -30.95 10.30
C ASP A 404 -5.40 -29.77 9.60
N VAL A 405 -4.79 -28.87 10.36
CA VAL A 405 -4.20 -27.63 9.83
C VAL A 405 -2.71 -27.54 10.14
N GLU A 406 -1.91 -27.38 9.09
CA GLU A 406 -0.52 -26.98 9.19
C GLU A 406 -0.41 -25.45 9.02
N ILE A 407 0.23 -24.74 9.96
CA ILE A 407 0.49 -23.30 9.85
C ILE A 407 1.85 -23.09 9.22
N VAL A 408 1.88 -22.42 8.07
CA VAL A 408 3.11 -22.09 7.35
C VAL A 408 3.30 -20.58 7.26
N SER A 409 4.57 -20.14 7.18
CA SER A 409 4.93 -18.73 7.00
C SER A 409 6.22 -18.64 6.20
N TYR A 410 6.39 -17.55 5.45
CA TYR A 410 7.55 -17.26 4.60
C TYR A 410 8.01 -15.82 4.88
N GLU A 411 9.21 -15.44 4.43
CA GLU A 411 9.61 -14.04 4.40
C GLU A 411 8.56 -13.23 3.61
N TRP A 412 8.36 -11.92 3.96
CA TRP A 412 7.21 -11.16 3.47
C TRP A 412 7.11 -11.07 1.95
N GLY A 413 8.19 -10.72 1.26
CA GLY A 413 8.18 -10.66 -0.20
C GLY A 413 7.96 -12.03 -0.85
N GLU A 414 8.56 -13.10 -0.28
CA GLU A 414 8.31 -14.48 -0.70
C GLU A 414 6.87 -14.90 -0.45
N TYR A 415 6.30 -14.52 0.72
CA TYR A 415 4.91 -14.78 1.05
C TYR A 415 3.96 -14.19 0.01
N LEU A 416 4.15 -12.92 -0.32
CA LEU A 416 3.34 -12.23 -1.33
C LEU A 416 3.46 -12.89 -2.70
N SER A 417 4.69 -13.15 -3.17
CA SER A 417 4.94 -13.79 -4.47
C SER A 417 4.31 -15.18 -4.56
N ARG A 418 4.58 -16.06 -3.59
CA ARG A 418 4.08 -17.44 -3.59
C ARG A 418 2.57 -17.53 -3.40
N SER A 419 1.96 -16.57 -2.69
CA SER A 419 0.50 -16.56 -2.45
C SER A 419 -0.33 -16.35 -3.72
N LYS A 420 0.28 -15.85 -4.81
CA LYS A 420 -0.35 -15.62 -6.12
C LYS A 420 -0.45 -16.88 -6.98
N ALA A 421 0.34 -17.91 -6.68
CA ALA A 421 0.42 -19.11 -7.50
C ALA A 421 -0.96 -19.80 -7.63
N GLU A 422 -1.34 -20.17 -8.84
CA GLU A 422 -2.61 -20.80 -9.13
C GLU A 422 -2.76 -22.19 -8.49
N ASP A 423 -1.65 -22.86 -8.28
CA ASP A 423 -1.55 -24.17 -7.61
C ASP A 423 -1.24 -24.07 -6.11
N ARG A 424 -1.31 -22.85 -5.52
CA ARG A 424 -1.07 -22.63 -4.08
C ARG A 424 -1.94 -23.55 -3.25
N ASP A 425 -1.33 -24.32 -2.37
CA ASP A 425 -2.02 -25.19 -1.44
C ASP A 425 -2.69 -24.43 -0.29
N GLY A 426 -3.77 -24.98 0.24
CA GLY A 426 -4.47 -24.49 1.43
C GLY A 426 -5.12 -23.10 1.26
N ALA A 427 -5.20 -22.38 2.37
CA ALA A 427 -5.79 -21.05 2.44
C ALA A 427 -4.80 -20.00 2.97
N VAL A 428 -4.91 -18.76 2.50
CA VAL A 428 -3.98 -17.68 2.83
C VAL A 428 -4.65 -16.59 3.66
N LEU A 429 -4.05 -16.25 4.80
CA LEU A 429 -4.43 -15.06 5.57
C LEU A 429 -3.82 -13.83 4.91
N LEU A 430 -4.67 -12.95 4.44
CA LEU A 430 -4.32 -11.63 3.92
C LEU A 430 -5.44 -10.65 4.27
N GLY A 431 -5.41 -9.53 3.65
CA GLY A 431 -6.42 -8.49 3.72
C GLY A 431 -6.11 -7.37 2.74
N TRP A 432 -6.88 -6.33 2.82
CA TRP A 432 -6.76 -5.16 1.97
C TRP A 432 -7.06 -3.89 2.76
N THR A 433 -6.35 -2.84 2.46
CA THR A 433 -6.72 -1.47 2.77
C THR A 433 -7.04 -0.79 1.44
N GLY A 434 -8.17 -0.11 1.34
CA GLY A 434 -8.58 0.51 0.09
C GLY A 434 -7.65 1.63 -0.33
N ASP A 435 -7.32 1.71 -1.63
CA ASP A 435 -6.29 2.60 -2.16
C ASP A 435 -6.85 3.86 -2.84
N ASN A 436 -8.16 3.89 -3.13
CA ASN A 436 -8.77 5.02 -3.85
C ASN A 436 -10.16 5.44 -3.34
N GLY A 437 -10.69 4.77 -2.29
CA GLY A 437 -12.00 5.07 -1.72
C GLY A 437 -13.20 4.66 -2.59
N ASP A 438 -12.98 3.94 -3.68
CA ASP A 438 -14.03 3.35 -4.52
C ASP A 438 -14.16 1.83 -4.23
N PRO A 439 -15.40 1.27 -4.17
CA PRO A 439 -15.61 -0.16 -3.98
C PRO A 439 -14.93 -1.03 -5.03
N ASP A 440 -14.70 -0.49 -6.21
CA ASP A 440 -14.00 -1.17 -7.31
C ASP A 440 -12.63 -1.68 -6.90
N ASN A 441 -11.90 -0.90 -6.10
CA ASN A 441 -10.57 -1.26 -5.61
C ASN A 441 -10.56 -2.53 -4.75
N PHE A 442 -11.65 -2.85 -4.07
CA PHE A 442 -11.81 -4.12 -3.36
C PHE A 442 -12.38 -5.21 -4.28
N LEU A 443 -13.46 -4.90 -4.99
CA LEU A 443 -14.25 -5.93 -5.68
C LEU A 443 -13.61 -6.37 -6.99
N ALA A 444 -13.11 -5.44 -7.81
CA ALA A 444 -12.45 -5.81 -9.06
C ALA A 444 -11.04 -6.36 -8.82
N VAL A 445 -10.21 -5.64 -8.05
CA VAL A 445 -8.81 -6.02 -7.84
C VAL A 445 -8.64 -7.36 -7.12
N LEU A 446 -9.50 -7.64 -6.12
CA LEU A 446 -9.33 -8.81 -5.26
C LEU A 446 -10.21 -10.00 -5.64
N LEU A 447 -11.28 -9.79 -6.42
CA LEU A 447 -12.31 -10.80 -6.68
C LEU A 447 -12.71 -10.86 -8.16
N GLY A 448 -12.36 -9.85 -8.97
CA GLY A 448 -12.57 -9.85 -10.41
C GLY A 448 -11.72 -10.90 -11.11
N CYS A 449 -12.16 -11.31 -12.29
CA CYS A 449 -11.51 -12.34 -13.09
C CYS A 449 -10.11 -11.92 -13.56
N ASP A 450 -9.91 -10.64 -13.87
CA ASP A 450 -8.63 -10.10 -14.30
C ASP A 450 -7.58 -10.04 -13.17
N GLY A 451 -8.03 -10.10 -11.91
CA GLY A 451 -7.15 -10.20 -10.74
C GLY A 451 -6.57 -11.58 -10.46
N VAL A 452 -7.02 -12.61 -11.18
CA VAL A 452 -6.53 -14.01 -11.02
C VAL A 452 -5.05 -14.10 -11.42
N GLY A 453 -4.25 -14.80 -10.58
CA GLY A 453 -2.78 -14.82 -10.73
C GLY A 453 -2.07 -13.57 -10.19
N GLY A 454 -2.84 -12.55 -9.80
CA GLY A 454 -2.40 -11.32 -9.16
C GLY A 454 -2.98 -11.16 -7.75
N SER A 455 -3.70 -10.07 -7.50
CA SER A 455 -4.25 -9.75 -6.17
C SER A 455 -5.47 -10.58 -5.78
N ASN A 456 -6.12 -11.27 -6.70
CA ASN A 456 -7.18 -12.23 -6.40
C ASN A 456 -6.61 -13.56 -5.85
N ARG A 457 -6.30 -13.57 -4.56
CA ARG A 457 -5.69 -14.74 -3.87
C ARG A 457 -6.62 -15.95 -3.75
N ALA A 458 -7.92 -15.78 -3.98
CA ALA A 458 -8.86 -16.89 -4.06
C ALA A 458 -8.80 -17.62 -5.42
N GLN A 459 -8.13 -17.06 -6.43
CA GLN A 459 -8.13 -17.57 -7.81
C GLN A 459 -9.57 -17.77 -8.35
N TRP A 460 -10.51 -16.98 -7.82
CA TRP A 460 -11.94 -17.10 -8.08
C TRP A 460 -12.36 -16.18 -9.25
N CYS A 461 -13.15 -16.71 -10.16
CA CYS A 461 -13.75 -15.96 -11.26
C CYS A 461 -15.19 -16.43 -11.41
N ASN A 462 -16.14 -15.51 -11.34
CA ASN A 462 -17.58 -15.78 -11.43
C ASN A 462 -18.23 -14.77 -12.38
N ASP A 463 -18.89 -15.27 -13.43
CA ASP A 463 -19.44 -14.46 -14.51
C ASP A 463 -20.51 -13.45 -14.04
N GLU A 464 -21.36 -13.85 -13.06
CA GLU A 464 -22.40 -12.96 -12.52
C GLU A 464 -21.78 -11.82 -11.71
N PHE A 465 -20.82 -12.13 -10.83
CA PHE A 465 -20.07 -11.13 -10.08
C PHE A 465 -19.33 -10.18 -11.02
N GLU A 466 -18.63 -10.74 -12.01
CA GLU A 466 -17.86 -9.96 -13.00
C GLU A 466 -18.76 -9.00 -13.77
N ALA A 467 -19.91 -9.46 -14.25
CA ALA A 467 -20.86 -8.61 -14.98
C ALA A 467 -21.37 -7.42 -14.13
N LEU A 468 -21.59 -7.62 -12.82
CA LEU A 468 -22.04 -6.58 -11.91
C LEU A 468 -20.96 -5.52 -11.69
N ILE A 469 -19.72 -5.93 -11.40
CA ILE A 469 -18.61 -4.98 -11.15
C ILE A 469 -18.22 -4.24 -12.42
N GLN A 470 -18.15 -4.89 -13.56
CA GLN A 470 -17.85 -4.25 -14.84
C GLN A 470 -18.95 -3.24 -15.23
N LYS A 471 -20.22 -3.56 -15.02
CA LYS A 471 -21.29 -2.59 -15.23
C LYS A 471 -21.17 -1.38 -14.30
N ALA A 472 -20.85 -1.59 -13.02
CA ALA A 472 -20.69 -0.50 -12.04
C ALA A 472 -19.58 0.50 -12.42
N LYS A 473 -18.54 0.05 -13.12
CA LYS A 473 -17.46 0.94 -13.64
C LYS A 473 -17.95 1.90 -14.72
N THR A 474 -18.92 1.47 -15.55
CA THR A 474 -19.40 2.24 -16.72
C THR A 474 -20.52 3.22 -16.39
N VAL A 475 -21.05 3.20 -15.18
CA VAL A 475 -22.16 4.04 -14.72
C VAL A 475 -21.64 5.17 -13.86
N SER A 476 -22.03 6.42 -14.14
CA SER A 476 -21.68 7.60 -13.35
C SER A 476 -22.61 7.85 -12.16
N ASP A 477 -23.86 7.35 -12.21
CA ASP A 477 -24.82 7.52 -11.12
C ASP A 477 -24.43 6.70 -9.89
N LYS A 478 -24.16 7.36 -8.79
CA LYS A 478 -23.70 6.72 -7.56
C LYS A 478 -24.73 5.78 -6.95
N ALA A 479 -26.03 6.06 -7.07
CA ALA A 479 -27.07 5.20 -6.52
C ALA A 479 -27.20 3.89 -7.32
N GLU A 480 -27.09 3.95 -8.65
CA GLU A 480 -27.05 2.76 -9.48
C GLU A 480 -25.78 1.94 -9.22
N ARG A 481 -24.60 2.59 -9.11
CA ARG A 481 -23.36 1.91 -8.73
C ARG A 481 -23.47 1.23 -7.36
N THR A 482 -24.07 1.92 -6.36
CA THR A 482 -24.30 1.34 -5.03
C THR A 482 -25.07 0.03 -5.13
N LYS A 483 -26.17 0.01 -5.87
CA LYS A 483 -26.99 -1.18 -6.04
C LYS A 483 -26.22 -2.33 -6.69
N LEU A 484 -25.47 -2.06 -7.75
CA LEU A 484 -24.67 -3.09 -8.44
C LEU A 484 -23.60 -3.70 -7.51
N TYR A 485 -22.92 -2.89 -6.71
CA TYR A 485 -21.95 -3.39 -5.74
C TYR A 485 -22.59 -4.10 -4.55
N GLU A 486 -23.80 -3.71 -4.12
CA GLU A 486 -24.56 -4.45 -3.11
C GLU A 486 -24.98 -5.84 -3.63
N GLU A 487 -25.41 -5.93 -4.90
CA GLU A 487 -25.71 -7.20 -5.57
C GLU A 487 -24.46 -8.08 -5.70
N ALA A 488 -23.31 -7.52 -6.08
CA ALA A 488 -22.04 -8.25 -6.17
C ALA A 488 -21.63 -8.85 -4.81
N GLN A 489 -21.86 -8.13 -3.69
CA GLN A 489 -21.60 -8.66 -2.35
C GLN A 489 -22.49 -9.85 -1.99
N VAL A 490 -23.72 -9.91 -2.53
CA VAL A 490 -24.61 -11.09 -2.37
C VAL A 490 -24.02 -12.30 -3.10
N VAL A 491 -23.58 -12.14 -4.34
CA VAL A 491 -22.92 -13.22 -5.11
C VAL A 491 -21.66 -13.70 -4.38
N PHE A 492 -20.84 -12.79 -3.90
CA PHE A 492 -19.64 -13.11 -3.09
C PHE A 492 -20.01 -13.97 -1.88
N LYS A 493 -21.05 -13.60 -1.13
CA LYS A 493 -21.49 -14.33 0.06
C LYS A 493 -21.97 -15.73 -0.29
N GLU A 494 -22.72 -15.87 -1.39
CA GLU A 494 -23.21 -17.17 -1.87
C GLU A 494 -22.09 -18.09 -2.35
N GLU A 495 -21.05 -17.55 -2.97
CA GLU A 495 -19.93 -18.32 -3.51
C GLU A 495 -18.81 -18.56 -2.48
N ALA A 496 -18.71 -17.74 -1.44
CA ALA A 496 -17.77 -17.85 -0.33
C ALA A 496 -16.32 -18.11 -0.75
N PRO A 497 -15.70 -17.30 -1.64
CA PRO A 497 -14.29 -17.48 -2.00
C PRO A 497 -13.36 -17.17 -0.81
N TRP A 498 -13.85 -16.43 0.18
CA TRP A 498 -13.17 -16.11 1.43
C TRP A 498 -13.97 -16.51 2.68
N GLY A 499 -13.25 -16.76 3.77
CA GLY A 499 -13.73 -16.48 5.12
C GLY A 499 -13.36 -15.03 5.45
N THR A 500 -14.33 -14.10 5.45
CA THR A 500 -14.13 -12.74 5.95
C THR A 500 -13.92 -12.75 7.46
N ILE A 501 -12.94 -12.02 7.99
CA ILE A 501 -12.58 -12.13 9.42
C ILE A 501 -12.91 -10.86 10.18
N ALA A 502 -12.25 -9.74 9.85
CA ALA A 502 -12.38 -8.52 10.63
C ALA A 502 -12.13 -7.26 9.81
N HIS A 503 -12.71 -6.15 10.29
CA HIS A 503 -12.30 -4.78 10.00
C HIS A 503 -11.67 -4.20 11.27
N SER A 504 -10.66 -3.35 11.16
CA SER A 504 -9.93 -2.84 12.33
C SER A 504 -9.87 -1.33 12.41
N VAL A 505 -9.61 -0.84 13.60
CA VAL A 505 -9.12 0.52 13.85
C VAL A 505 -7.61 0.54 13.59
N VAL A 506 -7.12 1.57 12.94
CA VAL A 506 -5.69 1.79 12.68
C VAL A 506 -5.15 2.79 13.69
N PHE A 507 -4.01 2.48 14.29
CA PHE A 507 -3.32 3.30 15.26
C PHE A 507 -1.94 3.72 14.75
N MET A 508 -1.57 4.97 15.00
CA MET A 508 -0.26 5.53 14.63
C MET A 508 0.36 6.24 15.82
N PRO A 509 1.14 5.52 16.65
CA PRO A 509 1.92 6.15 17.70
C PRO A 509 3.14 6.86 17.12
N MET A 510 3.43 8.03 17.67
CA MET A 510 4.57 8.85 17.31
C MET A 510 5.11 9.64 18.51
N SER A 511 6.34 10.10 18.40
CA SER A 511 6.89 11.06 19.37
C SER A 511 6.03 12.33 19.41
N SER A 512 5.76 12.87 20.61
CA SER A 512 5.04 14.15 20.77
C SER A 512 5.77 15.33 20.12
N LYS A 513 7.03 15.14 19.71
CA LYS A 513 7.81 16.12 18.92
C LYS A 513 7.45 16.14 17.44
N VAL A 514 6.76 15.12 16.90
CA VAL A 514 6.35 15.08 15.49
C VAL A 514 5.14 15.98 15.28
N THR A 515 5.21 16.82 14.27
CA THR A 515 4.12 17.72 13.87
C THR A 515 3.84 17.59 12.38
N GLY A 516 2.63 17.97 11.95
CA GLY A 516 2.26 17.95 10.53
C GLY A 516 1.92 16.57 9.96
N TYR A 517 2.06 15.48 10.73
CA TYR A 517 1.62 14.16 10.29
C TYR A 517 0.09 14.09 10.18
N VAL A 518 -0.40 13.53 9.08
CA VAL A 518 -1.83 13.33 8.84
C VAL A 518 -2.06 11.85 8.56
N MET A 519 -2.99 11.21 9.28
CA MET A 519 -3.39 9.85 8.96
C MET A 519 -4.10 9.80 7.61
N ASP A 520 -3.73 8.80 6.83
CA ASP A 520 -4.32 8.54 5.52
C ASP A 520 -5.39 7.45 5.65
N PRO A 521 -6.66 7.71 5.27
CA PRO A 521 -7.70 6.69 5.26
C PRO A 521 -7.37 5.53 4.32
N LEU A 522 -6.52 5.77 3.33
CA LEU A 522 -6.02 4.77 2.38
C LEU A 522 -4.81 3.99 2.92
N GLY A 523 -4.42 4.20 4.19
CA GLY A 523 -3.38 3.43 4.87
C GLY A 523 -1.95 3.78 4.50
N GLY A 524 -1.72 4.82 3.69
CA GLY A 524 -0.38 5.28 3.31
C GLY A 524 0.31 6.10 4.41
N HIS A 525 1.63 6.03 4.47
CA HIS A 525 2.43 6.81 5.40
C HIS A 525 3.17 7.93 4.64
N TRP A 526 2.67 9.15 4.79
CA TRP A 526 3.17 10.33 4.10
C TRP A 526 4.02 11.17 5.05
N PHE A 527 5.20 11.56 4.59
CA PHE A 527 6.14 12.38 5.38
C PHE A 527 6.39 13.76 4.78
N ASP A 528 5.74 14.10 3.66
CA ASP A 528 5.75 15.45 3.13
C ASP A 528 4.98 16.40 4.07
N GLY A 529 5.62 17.53 4.39
CA GLY A 529 5.10 18.50 5.37
C GLY A 529 5.28 18.11 6.83
N VAL A 530 5.79 16.92 7.13
CA VAL A 530 6.07 16.48 8.51
C VAL A 530 7.33 17.16 9.03
N ASP A 531 7.27 17.66 10.26
CA ASP A 531 8.40 18.24 10.97
C ASP A 531 8.64 17.55 12.32
N ILE A 532 9.81 17.76 12.88
CA ILE A 532 10.18 17.30 14.22
C ILE A 532 10.69 18.48 15.04
N ALA A 533 10.07 18.74 16.19
CA ALA A 533 10.54 19.76 17.13
C ALA A 533 11.87 19.33 17.77
N GLU A 534 12.76 20.31 17.99
CA GLU A 534 14.06 20.11 18.65
C GLU A 534 13.93 19.67 20.12
#